data_48d508bb38341242d2a034d9ce778267
#
_entry.id   48d508bb38341242d2a034d9ce778267
#
_cell.length_a   1.000
_cell.length_b   1.000
_cell.length_c   1.000
_cell.angle_alpha   90.00
_cell.angle_beta   90.00
_cell.angle_gamma   90.00
#
_symmetry.space_group_name_H-M   'P 1'
#
loop_
_entity.id
_entity.type
_entity.pdbx_description
1 polymer ?
#
loop_
_entity_poly.entity_id
_entity_poly.type
_entity_poly.pdbx_seq_one_letter_code
_entity_poly.pdbx_strand_id
1 'polypeptide(L)'
;MIPKQMDQFLHDVLPDSTWRSRLQAQGPLRFIEFRAMDVERLHRLGIGVDRLGPRLVVGMWDEESEIEAGGYLVVDNLAMGRPSMGGVRMLPDITPLTIFNLARGMTLKNAAADLPYGGGKSGIIAPDRNLTPAERTEIVCRFARLLYRYRDIYLPGPDVGTNDADMKTIAIENGLDCAVSKPADMGGNRIDQLGAAAGGVVIAIATLLEEMPRLKALPQFANLVVPGPADLTVLIQGFGAVGANAARMLAAWPTPPRIIGISDADGYLYDEQGLPIAELLAMGAAAGQVTYPYFVQRLAERRGSGAKFATAAADLLRESAFCLVPAAPIAHYLGTDAKTHPSMTVDRAGRFAMIVEGANTYSPDPARRAARMRMERAVYWQRGTVIASDFLVNSGGVIFAAQEQSIKTPSHLCTPARFRGDREAVENWLVEHRDEFSRLAECRLQAGVSKRDEVIRRNMKELVDSLVTDPDLLPIEAAEQISIRRIASSEAFRRVADIMEPLQAISPERSVRDAAQILIADPHEMLAVVSAAGALVGVVTDWDIAKASATACAADVPVAEIMSREVIAARPDDNVIGVVRKLETHEISAMPVVDGGAVVGVVSTDILAHKTLYRLLQAQA
;
A
#
# COMPACT_ATOMS: atom_id res chain seq x y z
N MET A 1 -22.67 12.94 10.96
CA MET A 1 -23.71 12.49 9.98
C MET A 1 -23.06 11.53 8.99
N ILE A 2 -23.67 10.37 8.73
CA ILE A 2 -23.16 9.45 7.69
C ILE A 2 -23.23 10.15 6.33
N PRO A 3 -22.20 10.05 5.47
CA PRO A 3 -22.25 10.54 4.10
C PRO A 3 -23.39 9.87 3.32
N LYS A 4 -24.27 10.68 2.69
CA LYS A 4 -25.47 10.17 1.99
C LYS A 4 -25.17 9.10 0.97
N GLN A 5 -24.08 9.28 0.21
CA GLN A 5 -23.67 8.30 -0.78
C GLN A 5 -23.21 6.97 -0.15
N MET A 6 -22.52 7.04 1.01
CA MET A 6 -22.13 5.85 1.78
C MET A 6 -23.36 5.13 2.34
N ASP A 7 -24.29 5.89 2.93
CA ASP A 7 -25.53 5.34 3.49
C ASP A 7 -26.34 4.60 2.43
N GLN A 8 -26.61 5.26 1.30
CA GLN A 8 -27.30 4.64 0.18
C GLN A 8 -26.58 3.40 -0.32
N PHE A 9 -25.27 3.48 -0.59
CA PHE A 9 -24.50 2.35 -1.09
C PHE A 9 -24.56 1.15 -0.14
N LEU A 10 -24.36 1.36 1.17
CA LEU A 10 -24.36 0.27 2.14
C LEU A 10 -25.74 -0.37 2.26
N HIS A 11 -26.82 0.41 2.25
CA HIS A 11 -28.20 -0.11 2.27
C HIS A 11 -28.57 -0.87 1.00
N ASP A 12 -28.09 -0.44 -0.16
CA ASP A 12 -28.35 -1.12 -1.44
C ASP A 12 -27.69 -2.50 -1.53
N VAL A 13 -26.52 -2.68 -0.90
CA VAL A 13 -25.71 -3.90 -1.05
C VAL A 13 -25.73 -4.84 0.15
N LEU A 14 -26.05 -4.33 1.35
CA LEU A 14 -26.03 -5.12 2.59
C LEU A 14 -27.43 -5.37 3.14
N PRO A 15 -27.75 -6.59 3.62
CA PRO A 15 -29.01 -6.88 4.30
C PRO A 15 -29.17 -6.06 5.58
N ASP A 16 -30.40 -5.71 5.94
CA ASP A 16 -30.74 -5.01 7.20
C ASP A 16 -30.20 -5.71 8.45
N SER A 17 -30.17 -7.05 8.44
CA SER A 17 -29.59 -7.84 9.53
C SER A 17 -28.10 -7.53 9.75
N THR A 18 -27.36 -7.15 8.69
CA THR A 18 -25.95 -6.77 8.77
C THR A 18 -25.82 -5.46 9.54
N TRP A 19 -26.67 -4.48 9.28
CA TRP A 19 -26.68 -3.19 9.99
C TRP A 19 -26.89 -3.39 11.48
N ARG A 20 -27.83 -4.27 11.86
CA ARG A 20 -28.14 -4.54 13.27
C ARG A 20 -27.05 -5.33 14.00
N SER A 21 -26.42 -6.28 13.33
CA SER A 21 -25.45 -7.20 13.95
C SER A 21 -23.99 -6.74 13.89
N ARG A 22 -23.64 -5.86 12.94
CA ARG A 22 -22.24 -5.47 12.66
C ARG A 22 -21.93 -4.03 13.04
N LEU A 23 -22.95 -3.21 13.26
CA LEU A 23 -22.75 -1.81 13.66
C LEU A 23 -22.17 -1.75 15.08
N GLN A 24 -20.99 -1.17 15.19
CA GLN A 24 -20.30 -0.90 16.44
C GLN A 24 -20.30 0.60 16.71
N ALA A 25 -20.61 1.00 17.95
CA ALA A 25 -20.60 2.38 18.40
C ALA A 25 -19.47 2.63 19.40
N GLN A 26 -18.76 3.75 19.23
CA GLN A 26 -17.77 4.26 20.18
C GLN A 26 -18.03 5.77 20.38
N GLY A 27 -18.85 6.13 21.34
CA GLY A 27 -19.39 7.48 21.42
C GLY A 27 -20.16 7.83 20.14
N PRO A 28 -19.85 8.97 19.48
CA PRO A 28 -20.50 9.37 18.22
C PRO A 28 -19.97 8.58 17.01
N LEU A 29 -18.88 7.85 17.14
CA LEU A 29 -18.24 7.15 16.03
C LEU A 29 -18.94 5.82 15.76
N ARG A 30 -19.14 5.51 14.48
CA ARG A 30 -19.80 4.29 14.00
C ARG A 30 -18.87 3.52 13.08
N PHE A 31 -18.91 2.18 13.19
CA PHE A 31 -18.05 1.26 12.44
C PHE A 31 -18.85 0.04 12.01
N ILE A 32 -18.63 -0.40 10.77
CA ILE A 32 -19.06 -1.71 10.26
C ILE A 32 -17.80 -2.40 9.76
N GLU A 33 -17.45 -3.54 10.36
CA GLU A 33 -16.23 -4.28 10.05
C GLU A 33 -16.54 -5.61 9.37
N PHE A 34 -15.76 -5.91 8.32
CA PHE A 34 -15.77 -7.21 7.63
C PHE A 34 -14.34 -7.76 7.59
N ARG A 35 -14.20 -9.03 7.92
CA ARG A 35 -12.92 -9.76 7.91
C ARG A 35 -12.88 -10.76 6.76
N ALA A 36 -11.74 -11.38 6.50
CA ALA A 36 -11.56 -12.35 5.42
C ALA A 36 -12.59 -13.50 5.41
N MET A 37 -13.12 -13.86 6.57
CA MET A 37 -14.17 -14.90 6.71
C MET A 37 -15.57 -14.44 6.27
N ASP A 38 -15.82 -13.14 6.16
CA ASP A 38 -17.10 -12.57 5.71
C ASP A 38 -17.22 -12.59 4.17
N VAL A 39 -16.84 -13.69 3.52
CA VAL A 39 -16.67 -13.81 2.06
C VAL A 39 -17.90 -13.34 1.30
N GLU A 40 -19.11 -13.78 1.70
CA GLU A 40 -20.35 -13.40 1.02
C GLU A 40 -20.63 -11.90 1.11
N ARG A 41 -20.40 -11.29 2.28
CA ARG A 41 -20.61 -9.84 2.49
C ARG A 41 -19.59 -9.02 1.73
N LEU A 42 -18.32 -9.43 1.74
CA LEU A 42 -17.27 -8.80 0.95
C LEU A 42 -17.56 -8.89 -0.54
N HIS A 43 -18.07 -10.04 -1.01
CA HIS A 43 -18.48 -10.19 -2.40
C HIS A 43 -19.63 -9.25 -2.79
N ARG A 44 -20.60 -9.01 -1.89
CA ARG A 44 -21.65 -7.99 -2.10
C ARG A 44 -21.09 -6.56 -2.20
N LEU A 45 -20.00 -6.27 -1.49
CA LEU A 45 -19.26 -5.00 -1.63
C LEU A 45 -18.40 -4.94 -2.91
N GLY A 46 -18.43 -5.98 -3.74
CA GLY A 46 -17.62 -6.14 -4.96
C GLY A 46 -16.21 -6.65 -4.70
N ILE A 47 -15.89 -7.07 -3.47
CA ILE A 47 -14.53 -7.43 -3.05
C ILE A 47 -14.37 -8.96 -3.06
N GLY A 48 -13.45 -9.46 -3.89
CA GLY A 48 -13.03 -10.86 -3.86
C GLY A 48 -11.99 -11.10 -2.77
N VAL A 49 -12.14 -12.22 -2.05
CA VAL A 49 -11.15 -12.67 -1.06
C VAL A 49 -10.23 -13.69 -1.71
N ASP A 50 -8.93 -13.47 -1.62
CA ASP A 50 -7.91 -14.40 -2.08
C ASP A 50 -6.81 -14.63 -1.01
N ARG A 51 -5.73 -15.34 -1.37
CA ARG A 51 -4.61 -15.64 -0.47
C ARG A 51 -3.89 -14.39 0.09
N LEU A 52 -3.94 -13.25 -0.61
CA LEU A 52 -3.32 -12.01 -0.14
C LEU A 52 -4.22 -11.22 0.80
N GLY A 53 -5.53 -11.31 0.67
CA GLY A 53 -6.48 -10.57 1.51
C GLY A 53 -7.85 -10.36 0.83
N PRO A 54 -8.62 -9.37 1.30
CA PRO A 54 -8.30 -8.43 2.38
C PRO A 54 -8.40 -9.03 3.78
N ARG A 55 -7.67 -8.46 4.73
CA ARG A 55 -7.73 -8.83 6.15
C ARG A 55 -8.87 -8.12 6.87
N LEU A 56 -9.11 -6.86 6.52
CA LEU A 56 -10.13 -6.02 7.16
C LEU A 56 -10.66 -5.00 6.15
N VAL A 57 -11.97 -4.87 6.11
CA VAL A 57 -12.70 -3.82 5.39
C VAL A 57 -13.62 -3.12 6.37
N VAL A 58 -13.56 -1.80 6.45
CA VAL A 58 -14.31 -0.99 7.41
C VAL A 58 -15.08 0.10 6.68
N GLY A 59 -16.37 0.21 6.96
CA GLY A 59 -17.14 1.43 6.77
C GLY A 59 -17.19 2.19 8.10
N MET A 60 -16.93 3.48 8.10
CA MET A 60 -16.87 4.28 9.33
C MET A 60 -17.33 5.72 9.12
N TRP A 61 -18.02 6.29 10.13
CA TRP A 61 -18.52 7.68 10.10
C TRP A 61 -18.69 8.26 11.50
N ASP A 62 -18.75 9.59 11.56
CA ASP A 62 -19.10 10.34 12.77
C ASP A 62 -20.58 10.78 12.71
N GLU A 63 -21.42 10.23 13.60
CA GLU A 63 -22.86 10.44 13.58
C GLU A 63 -23.28 11.82 14.09
N GLU A 64 -22.53 12.40 15.01
CA GLU A 64 -22.82 13.71 15.62
C GLU A 64 -22.22 14.89 14.83
N SER A 65 -21.46 14.63 13.77
CA SER A 65 -20.91 15.69 12.94
C SER A 65 -22.03 16.46 12.23
N GLU A 66 -21.94 17.78 12.22
CA GLU A 66 -22.84 18.66 11.45
C GLU A 66 -22.59 18.55 9.94
N ILE A 67 -21.36 18.17 9.56
CA ILE A 67 -20.98 17.89 8.17
C ILE A 67 -20.92 16.38 7.93
N GLU A 68 -21.11 15.96 6.69
CA GLU A 68 -20.92 14.57 6.30
C GLU A 68 -19.44 14.18 6.50
N ALA A 69 -19.15 13.29 7.45
CA ALA A 69 -17.80 12.86 7.75
C ALA A 69 -17.74 11.33 7.91
N GLY A 70 -17.17 10.67 6.93
CA GLY A 70 -17.03 9.22 6.91
C GLY A 70 -16.30 8.71 5.68
N GLY A 71 -16.20 7.39 5.60
CA GLY A 71 -15.51 6.72 4.49
C GLY A 71 -15.14 5.29 4.80
N TYR A 72 -14.10 4.81 4.14
CA TYR A 72 -13.71 3.41 4.20
C TYR A 72 -12.22 3.25 4.53
N LEU A 73 -11.90 2.14 5.19
CA LEU A 73 -10.55 1.64 5.39
C LEU A 73 -10.47 0.19 4.91
N VAL A 74 -9.44 -0.14 4.15
CA VAL A 74 -9.09 -1.52 3.80
C VAL A 74 -7.64 -1.80 4.21
N VAL A 75 -7.48 -2.82 5.04
CA VAL A 75 -6.19 -3.48 5.28
C VAL A 75 -6.18 -4.74 4.44
N ASP A 76 -5.41 -4.74 3.36
CA ASP A 76 -5.37 -5.87 2.43
C ASP A 76 -4.45 -6.97 2.96
N ASN A 77 -3.22 -6.63 3.34
CA ASN A 77 -2.22 -7.62 3.76
C ASN A 77 -1.32 -7.07 4.86
N LEU A 78 -0.86 -7.93 5.76
CA LEU A 78 0.06 -7.61 6.87
C LEU A 78 1.29 -8.53 6.89
N ALA A 79 1.51 -9.32 5.84
CA ALA A 79 2.58 -10.30 5.80
C ALA A 79 3.98 -9.67 5.87
N MET A 80 4.18 -8.55 5.19
CA MET A 80 5.44 -7.80 5.26
C MET A 80 5.69 -7.16 6.62
N GLY A 81 4.64 -6.95 7.44
CA GLY A 81 4.73 -6.36 8.77
C GLY A 81 3.53 -5.48 9.13
N ARG A 82 3.57 -4.95 10.35
CA ARG A 82 2.59 -4.02 10.90
C ARG A 82 3.23 -2.66 11.19
N PRO A 83 2.45 -1.59 11.01
CA PRO A 83 1.11 -1.51 10.42
C PRO A 83 1.11 -1.73 8.90
N SER A 84 -0.07 -1.87 8.27
CA SER A 84 -0.23 -1.64 6.84
C SER A 84 -0.05 -0.15 6.54
N MET A 85 0.50 0.19 5.38
CA MET A 85 0.72 1.58 4.99
C MET A 85 0.10 1.89 3.64
N GLY A 86 -0.53 3.06 3.53
CA GLY A 86 -1.06 3.57 2.28
C GLY A 86 -1.79 4.90 2.44
N GLY A 87 -2.06 5.55 1.31
CA GLY A 87 -2.61 6.91 1.29
C GLY A 87 -4.10 7.00 1.63
N VAL A 88 -4.53 8.18 2.05
CA VAL A 88 -5.92 8.57 2.26
C VAL A 88 -6.41 9.28 0.99
N ARG A 89 -7.34 8.66 0.26
CA ARG A 89 -7.97 9.29 -0.90
C ARG A 89 -9.19 10.11 -0.47
N MET A 90 -9.38 11.29 -1.04
CA MET A 90 -10.57 12.10 -0.76
C MET A 90 -11.28 12.46 -2.07
N LEU A 91 -12.40 11.81 -2.33
CA LEU A 91 -13.24 11.98 -3.51
C LEU A 91 -14.71 11.72 -3.16
N PRO A 92 -15.66 12.27 -3.92
CA PRO A 92 -17.09 12.07 -3.63
C PRO A 92 -17.58 10.64 -3.94
N ASP A 93 -16.97 9.93 -4.85
CA ASP A 93 -17.41 8.63 -5.40
C ASP A 93 -16.65 7.42 -4.85
N ILE A 94 -16.08 7.52 -3.67
CA ILE A 94 -15.32 6.45 -3.02
C ILE A 94 -16.24 5.29 -2.63
N THR A 95 -15.83 4.06 -3.00
CA THR A 95 -16.48 2.81 -2.62
C THR A 95 -15.49 1.85 -1.94
N PRO A 96 -15.97 0.83 -1.20
CA PRO A 96 -15.09 -0.21 -0.62
C PRO A 96 -14.23 -0.90 -1.68
N LEU A 97 -14.79 -1.19 -2.86
CA LEU A 97 -14.08 -1.80 -3.98
C LEU A 97 -12.94 -0.92 -4.49
N THR A 98 -13.19 0.40 -4.65
CA THR A 98 -12.14 1.35 -5.05
C THR A 98 -10.98 1.35 -4.05
N ILE A 99 -11.28 1.38 -2.76
CA ILE A 99 -10.27 1.38 -1.70
C ILE A 99 -9.54 0.03 -1.64
N PHE A 100 -10.24 -1.08 -1.82
CA PHE A 100 -9.62 -2.42 -1.90
C PHE A 100 -8.62 -2.53 -3.06
N ASN A 101 -9.00 -2.08 -4.25
CA ASN A 101 -8.12 -2.12 -5.42
C ASN A 101 -6.82 -1.33 -5.17
N LEU A 102 -6.93 -0.18 -4.52
CA LEU A 102 -5.78 0.62 -4.14
C LEU A 102 -4.95 -0.03 -3.02
N ALA A 103 -5.59 -0.63 -2.02
CA ALA A 103 -4.91 -1.35 -0.93
C ALA A 103 -4.12 -2.55 -1.46
N ARG A 104 -4.65 -3.31 -2.44
CA ARG A 104 -3.95 -4.38 -3.13
C ARG A 104 -2.72 -3.87 -3.88
N GLY A 105 -2.85 -2.73 -4.56
CA GLY A 105 -1.70 -2.07 -5.18
C GLY A 105 -0.62 -1.70 -4.15
N MET A 106 -1.03 -1.22 -2.95
CA MET A 106 -0.09 -0.95 -1.86
C MET A 106 0.57 -2.20 -1.31
N THR A 107 -0.14 -3.34 -1.22
CA THR A 107 0.43 -4.64 -0.84
C THR A 107 1.62 -5.00 -1.73
N LEU A 108 1.43 -4.95 -3.05
CA LEU A 108 2.50 -5.26 -4.00
C LEU A 108 3.61 -4.20 -3.98
N LYS A 109 3.25 -2.92 -3.89
CA LYS A 109 4.22 -1.81 -3.87
C LYS A 109 5.11 -1.84 -2.63
N ASN A 110 4.56 -2.05 -1.44
CA ASN A 110 5.33 -2.13 -0.20
C ASN A 110 6.26 -3.36 -0.22
N ALA A 111 5.79 -4.50 -0.75
CA ALA A 111 6.61 -5.69 -0.94
C ALA A 111 7.71 -5.46 -1.98
N ALA A 112 7.39 -4.85 -3.13
CA ALA A 112 8.38 -4.48 -4.15
C ALA A 112 9.42 -3.50 -3.63
N ALA A 113 9.04 -2.63 -2.67
CA ALA A 113 9.94 -1.71 -2.00
C ALA A 113 10.72 -2.34 -0.82
N ASP A 114 10.48 -3.62 -0.54
CA ASP A 114 11.09 -4.35 0.57
C ASP A 114 10.94 -3.60 1.90
N LEU A 115 9.71 -3.15 2.17
CA LEU A 115 9.36 -2.40 3.37
C LEU A 115 8.70 -3.31 4.40
N PRO A 116 8.99 -3.12 5.71
CA PRO A 116 8.39 -3.94 6.77
C PRO A 116 6.95 -3.48 7.10
N TYR A 117 6.15 -3.21 6.07
CA TYR A 117 4.78 -2.70 6.18
C TYR A 117 3.85 -3.46 5.26
N GLY A 118 2.68 -3.81 5.77
CA GLY A 118 1.59 -4.37 4.96
C GLY A 118 1.00 -3.36 3.99
N GLY A 119 0.06 -3.81 3.16
CA GLY A 119 -0.70 -2.95 2.25
C GLY A 119 -2.06 -2.55 2.83
N GLY A 120 -2.35 -1.26 2.86
CA GLY A 120 -3.62 -0.73 3.28
C GLY A 120 -3.99 0.54 2.50
N LYS A 121 -5.22 0.97 2.60
CA LYS A 121 -5.74 2.19 1.98
C LYS A 121 -6.95 2.70 2.74
N SER A 122 -7.12 4.01 2.81
CA SER A 122 -8.38 4.58 3.29
C SER A 122 -8.92 5.64 2.34
N GLY A 123 -10.19 5.99 2.51
CA GLY A 123 -10.81 7.00 1.68
C GLY A 123 -11.86 7.79 2.43
N ILE A 124 -11.86 9.10 2.24
CA ILE A 124 -12.84 10.06 2.75
C ILE A 124 -13.86 10.33 1.65
N ILE A 125 -15.14 10.14 1.95
CA ILE A 125 -16.23 10.52 1.05
C ILE A 125 -16.50 12.01 1.27
N ALA A 126 -15.90 12.83 0.44
CA ALA A 126 -16.10 14.28 0.46
C ALA A 126 -15.67 14.86 -0.89
N PRO A 127 -16.16 16.06 -1.27
CA PRO A 127 -15.61 16.79 -2.41
C PRO A 127 -14.12 17.04 -2.23
N ASP A 128 -13.35 16.85 -3.30
CA ASP A 128 -11.91 17.18 -3.32
C ASP A 128 -11.68 18.66 -3.68
N ARG A 129 -12.71 19.34 -4.17
CA ARG A 129 -12.68 20.73 -4.65
C ARG A 129 -13.82 21.54 -4.03
N ASN A 130 -13.64 22.84 -4.01
CA ASN A 130 -14.62 23.82 -3.51
C ASN A 130 -14.91 23.73 -1.99
N LEU A 131 -14.08 23.04 -1.22
CA LEU A 131 -14.12 23.09 0.24
C LEU A 131 -13.39 24.34 0.73
N THR A 132 -13.95 25.04 1.70
CA THR A 132 -13.20 26.04 2.45
C THR A 132 -12.10 25.37 3.28
N PRO A 133 -11.00 26.08 3.61
CA PRO A 133 -9.96 25.52 4.49
C PRO A 133 -10.50 25.01 5.83
N ALA A 134 -11.51 25.65 6.38
CA ALA A 134 -12.15 25.25 7.65
C ALA A 134 -12.93 23.93 7.49
N GLU A 135 -13.76 23.82 6.46
CA GLU A 135 -14.51 22.58 6.17
C GLU A 135 -13.57 21.41 5.91
N ARG A 136 -12.53 21.64 5.11
CA ARG A 136 -11.50 20.61 4.85
C ARG A 136 -10.84 20.13 6.13
N THR A 137 -10.41 21.07 6.98
CA THR A 137 -9.78 20.74 8.26
C THR A 137 -10.72 19.94 9.13
N GLU A 138 -12.00 20.35 9.25
CA GLU A 138 -12.99 19.64 10.05
C GLU A 138 -13.22 18.21 9.56
N ILE A 139 -13.40 18.01 8.24
CA ILE A 139 -13.55 16.67 7.64
C ILE A 139 -12.35 15.78 7.97
N VAL A 140 -11.12 16.30 7.80
CA VAL A 140 -9.90 15.55 8.06
C VAL A 140 -9.72 15.25 9.56
N CYS A 141 -10.03 16.19 10.46
CA CYS A 141 -10.03 15.97 11.91
C CYS A 141 -11.00 14.85 12.32
N ARG A 142 -12.24 14.89 11.81
CA ARG A 142 -13.25 13.85 12.09
C ARG A 142 -12.78 12.50 11.59
N PHE A 143 -12.25 12.45 10.37
CA PHE A 143 -11.72 11.21 9.81
C PHE A 143 -10.48 10.69 10.56
N ALA A 144 -9.61 11.56 11.05
CA ALA A 144 -8.48 11.19 11.90
C ALA A 144 -8.95 10.47 13.18
N ARG A 145 -10.01 10.96 13.83
CA ARG A 145 -10.60 10.31 15.02
C ARG A 145 -11.14 8.92 14.71
N LEU A 146 -11.77 8.73 13.55
CA LEU A 146 -12.19 7.40 13.08
C LEU A 146 -11.00 6.46 12.87
N LEU A 147 -9.93 6.95 12.24
CA LEU A 147 -8.71 6.16 11.99
C LEU A 147 -7.95 5.81 13.27
N TYR A 148 -8.10 6.58 14.35
CA TYR A 148 -7.38 6.35 15.61
C TYR A 148 -7.57 4.95 16.19
N ARG A 149 -8.77 4.36 16.00
CA ARG A 149 -9.08 2.98 16.37
C ARG A 149 -8.14 1.97 15.71
N TYR A 150 -7.67 2.28 14.50
CA TYR A 150 -6.88 1.37 13.65
C TYR A 150 -5.39 1.73 13.58
N ARG A 151 -4.89 2.64 14.42
CA ARG A 151 -3.50 3.16 14.40
C ARG A 151 -2.42 2.08 14.51
N ASP A 152 -2.73 0.94 15.15
CA ASP A 152 -1.78 -0.16 15.32
C ASP A 152 -1.70 -1.11 14.10
N ILE A 153 -2.65 -0.96 13.16
CA ILE A 153 -2.73 -1.81 11.97
C ILE A 153 -2.75 -1.03 10.65
N TYR A 154 -2.92 0.30 10.71
CA TYR A 154 -2.92 1.16 9.52
C TYR A 154 -2.23 2.50 9.78
N LEU A 155 -1.36 2.88 8.85
CA LEU A 155 -0.60 4.13 8.85
C LEU A 155 -0.94 4.93 7.59
N PRO A 156 -1.65 6.07 7.72
CA PRO A 156 -2.06 6.91 6.61
C PRO A 156 -0.92 7.78 6.07
N GLY A 157 -0.87 7.93 4.76
CA GLY A 157 -0.12 8.95 4.02
C GLY A 157 -1.04 9.73 3.07
N PRO A 158 -0.55 10.71 2.29
CA PRO A 158 -1.39 11.42 1.33
C PRO A 158 -1.67 10.60 0.07
N ASP A 159 -2.75 10.93 -0.62
CA ASP A 159 -3.14 10.40 -1.94
C ASP A 159 -3.95 11.47 -2.70
N VAL A 160 -4.59 11.10 -3.81
CA VAL A 160 -5.48 11.98 -4.58
C VAL A 160 -6.53 12.62 -3.67
N GLY A 161 -6.65 13.94 -3.73
CA GLY A 161 -7.57 14.72 -2.90
C GLY A 161 -7.01 15.11 -1.52
N THR A 162 -5.89 14.53 -1.06
CA THR A 162 -5.21 14.91 0.19
C THR A 162 -3.76 15.32 -0.04
N ASN A 163 -3.15 15.96 0.96
CA ASN A 163 -1.78 16.48 0.89
C ASN A 163 -1.07 16.41 2.27
N ASP A 164 0.14 16.94 2.32
CA ASP A 164 0.97 16.99 3.53
C ASP A 164 0.33 17.79 4.68
N ALA A 165 -0.45 18.84 4.39
CA ALA A 165 -1.18 19.61 5.41
C ALA A 165 -2.31 18.79 6.05
N ASP A 166 -2.96 17.90 5.29
CA ASP A 166 -3.94 16.96 5.83
C ASP A 166 -3.26 15.93 6.73
N MET A 167 -2.07 15.45 6.35
CA MET A 167 -1.28 14.55 7.19
C MET A 167 -0.80 15.25 8.48
N LYS A 168 -0.47 16.55 8.42
CA LYS A 168 -0.25 17.39 9.62
C LYS A 168 -1.48 17.38 10.53
N THR A 169 -2.66 17.55 9.96
CA THR A 169 -3.92 17.53 10.72
C THR A 169 -4.14 16.17 11.40
N ILE A 170 -3.94 15.04 10.68
CA ILE A 170 -4.05 13.69 11.26
C ILE A 170 -3.02 13.50 12.38
N ALA A 171 -1.80 13.98 12.20
CA ALA A 171 -0.74 13.87 13.21
C ALA A 171 -1.02 14.72 14.46
N ILE A 172 -1.66 15.88 14.32
CA ILE A 172 -2.11 16.69 15.46
C ILE A 172 -3.20 15.97 16.26
N GLU A 173 -4.20 15.39 15.57
CA GLU A 173 -5.32 14.67 16.20
C GLU A 173 -4.87 13.36 16.87
N ASN A 174 -3.96 12.59 16.24
CA ASN A 174 -3.67 11.21 16.64
C ASN A 174 -2.27 11.00 17.25
N GLY A 175 -1.37 11.95 17.07
CA GLY A 175 0.05 11.88 17.46
C GLY A 175 0.99 11.89 16.26
N LEU A 176 2.21 12.39 16.45
CA LEU A 176 3.16 12.66 15.35
C LEU A 176 3.48 11.43 14.48
N ASP A 177 3.57 10.24 15.08
CA ASP A 177 3.90 9.01 14.36
C ASP A 177 2.66 8.26 13.81
N CYS A 178 1.46 8.87 13.89
CA CYS A 178 0.22 8.30 13.36
C CYS A 178 -0.11 8.71 11.91
N ALA A 179 0.80 9.41 11.25
CA ALA A 179 0.74 9.72 9.82
C ALA A 179 2.14 9.86 9.24
N VAL A 180 2.28 9.63 7.94
CA VAL A 180 3.55 9.80 7.20
C VAL A 180 3.40 10.81 6.06
N SER A 181 4.52 11.24 5.48
CA SER A 181 4.58 12.31 4.48
C SER A 181 4.03 13.65 5.01
N LYS A 182 4.35 13.91 6.27
CA LYS A 182 4.06 15.16 6.94
C LYS A 182 4.97 16.28 6.42
N PRO A 183 4.64 17.56 6.69
CA PRO A 183 5.55 18.66 6.43
C PRO A 183 6.89 18.54 7.17
N ALA A 184 7.93 19.17 6.64
CA ALA A 184 9.28 19.11 7.21
C ALA A 184 9.39 19.70 8.63
N ASP A 185 8.52 20.65 9.00
CA ASP A 185 8.42 21.21 10.35
C ASP A 185 7.97 20.19 11.41
N MET A 186 7.42 19.05 10.97
CA MET A 186 7.09 17.88 11.81
C MET A 186 8.10 16.71 11.62
N GLY A 187 9.26 16.96 11.06
CA GLY A 187 10.23 15.92 10.72
C GLY A 187 9.82 15.02 9.57
N GLY A 188 8.87 15.44 8.76
CA GLY A 188 8.36 14.68 7.61
C GLY A 188 9.10 14.98 6.30
N ASN A 189 8.78 14.20 5.28
CA ASN A 189 9.30 14.36 3.92
C ASN A 189 8.18 14.78 2.97
N ARG A 190 8.27 15.96 2.39
CA ARG A 190 7.38 16.43 1.32
C ARG A 190 7.67 15.69 0.02
N ILE A 191 7.19 14.46 -0.08
CA ILE A 191 7.55 13.50 -1.14
C ILE A 191 7.29 14.01 -2.56
N ASP A 192 6.22 14.78 -2.77
CA ASP A 192 5.87 15.32 -4.08
C ASP A 192 6.85 16.44 -4.51
N GLN A 193 7.22 17.32 -3.58
CA GLN A 193 8.19 18.38 -3.85
C GLN A 193 9.60 17.84 -4.08
N LEU A 194 9.95 16.73 -3.43
CA LEU A 194 11.23 16.04 -3.61
C LEU A 194 11.30 15.23 -4.91
N GLY A 195 10.17 15.01 -5.59
CA GLY A 195 10.10 14.15 -6.76
C GLY A 195 10.50 12.70 -6.45
N ALA A 196 10.09 12.20 -5.29
CA ALA A 196 10.51 10.87 -4.82
C ALA A 196 10.14 9.74 -5.79
N ALA A 197 8.93 9.76 -6.36
CA ALA A 197 8.49 8.81 -7.38
C ALA A 197 9.28 8.99 -8.69
N ALA A 198 9.47 10.22 -9.14
CA ALA A 198 10.23 10.54 -10.35
C ALA A 198 11.69 10.06 -10.26
N GLY A 199 12.32 10.22 -9.08
CA GLY A 199 13.67 9.68 -8.84
C GLY A 199 13.72 8.17 -9.06
N GLY A 200 12.70 7.43 -8.66
CA GLY A 200 12.59 6.00 -8.94
C GLY A 200 12.52 5.68 -10.43
N VAL A 201 11.71 6.44 -11.18
CA VAL A 201 11.63 6.32 -12.65
C VAL A 201 13.01 6.51 -13.30
N VAL A 202 13.73 7.54 -12.89
CA VAL A 202 15.06 7.88 -13.45
C VAL A 202 16.09 6.79 -13.12
N ILE A 203 16.08 6.25 -11.91
CA ILE A 203 16.95 5.12 -11.51
C ILE A 203 16.60 3.86 -12.30
N ALA A 204 15.31 3.60 -12.52
CA ALA A 204 14.87 2.46 -13.31
C ALA A 204 15.34 2.58 -14.77
N ILE A 205 15.24 3.77 -15.40
CA ILE A 205 15.77 4.03 -16.74
C ILE A 205 17.26 3.71 -16.78
N ALA A 206 18.05 4.29 -15.85
CA ALA A 206 19.49 4.11 -15.81
C ALA A 206 19.86 2.61 -15.66
N THR A 207 19.19 1.91 -14.73
CA THR A 207 19.49 0.48 -14.49
C THR A 207 19.05 -0.40 -15.64
N LEU A 208 17.90 -0.12 -16.27
CA LEU A 208 17.48 -0.87 -17.45
C LEU A 208 18.44 -0.70 -18.63
N LEU A 209 18.99 0.49 -18.87
CA LEU A 209 20.03 0.68 -19.90
C LEU A 209 21.26 -0.20 -19.67
N GLU A 210 21.63 -0.43 -18.40
CA GLU A 210 22.72 -1.33 -18.03
C GLU A 210 22.34 -2.82 -18.23
N GLU A 211 21.10 -3.21 -17.92
CA GLU A 211 20.65 -4.62 -17.90
C GLU A 211 20.06 -5.09 -19.25
N MET A 212 19.49 -4.18 -20.06
CA MET A 212 18.86 -4.53 -21.34
C MET A 212 19.72 -5.33 -22.32
N PRO A 213 21.06 -5.19 -22.37
CA PRO A 213 21.89 -6.05 -23.22
C PRO A 213 21.68 -7.54 -22.96
N ARG A 214 21.29 -7.94 -21.75
CA ARG A 214 21.01 -9.32 -21.36
C ARG A 214 19.71 -9.86 -22.00
N LEU A 215 18.75 -8.98 -22.29
CA LEU A 215 17.50 -9.35 -22.97
C LEU A 215 17.74 -9.88 -24.40
N LYS A 216 18.92 -9.64 -25.01
CA LYS A 216 19.29 -10.20 -26.33
C LYS A 216 19.25 -11.73 -26.36
N ALA A 217 19.27 -12.40 -25.22
CA ALA A 217 19.04 -13.84 -25.14
C ALA A 217 17.62 -14.25 -25.58
N LEU A 218 16.68 -13.30 -25.59
CA LEU A 218 15.28 -13.50 -25.99
C LEU A 218 15.11 -13.15 -27.47
N PRO A 219 14.37 -13.97 -28.25
CA PRO A 219 14.24 -13.77 -29.69
C PRO A 219 13.72 -12.37 -30.09
N GLN A 220 12.74 -11.83 -29.35
CA GLN A 220 12.14 -10.53 -29.63
C GLN A 220 13.10 -9.34 -29.38
N PHE A 221 14.21 -9.56 -28.69
CA PHE A 221 15.25 -8.55 -28.41
C PHE A 221 16.58 -8.84 -29.14
N ALA A 222 16.64 -9.84 -30.03
CA ALA A 222 17.87 -10.23 -30.71
C ALA A 222 18.56 -9.06 -31.43
N ASN A 223 17.79 -8.14 -32.00
CA ASN A 223 18.28 -6.96 -32.71
C ASN A 223 18.33 -5.69 -31.87
N LEU A 224 18.16 -5.80 -30.54
CA LEU A 224 18.19 -4.63 -29.65
C LEU A 224 19.55 -3.94 -29.68
N VAL A 225 19.54 -2.64 -29.97
CA VAL A 225 20.72 -1.76 -29.83
C VAL A 225 20.42 -0.78 -28.70
N VAL A 226 21.16 -0.86 -27.61
CA VAL A 226 21.02 0.06 -26.49
C VAL A 226 21.86 1.30 -26.77
N PRO A 227 21.26 2.51 -26.83
CA PRO A 227 22.00 3.74 -27.12
C PRO A 227 22.87 4.15 -25.93
N GLY A 228 23.91 4.95 -26.21
CA GLY A 228 24.56 5.73 -25.17
C GLY A 228 23.63 6.84 -24.61
N PRO A 229 23.95 7.41 -23.44
CA PRO A 229 23.08 8.42 -22.80
C PRO A 229 22.74 9.61 -23.73
N ALA A 230 23.70 10.13 -24.52
CA ALA A 230 23.47 11.24 -25.44
C ALA A 230 22.48 10.92 -26.57
N ASP A 231 22.41 9.67 -26.98
CA ASP A 231 21.55 9.19 -28.07
C ASP A 231 20.21 8.64 -27.57
N LEU A 232 20.05 8.54 -26.26
CA LEU A 232 18.80 8.12 -25.64
C LEU A 232 17.70 9.13 -25.89
N THR A 233 16.61 8.69 -26.52
CA THR A 233 15.41 9.50 -26.75
C THR A 233 14.32 9.13 -25.76
N VAL A 234 13.65 10.11 -25.17
CA VAL A 234 12.63 9.94 -24.14
C VAL A 234 11.36 10.69 -24.51
N LEU A 235 10.21 10.02 -24.39
CA LEU A 235 8.89 10.64 -24.38
C LEU A 235 8.31 10.57 -22.96
N ILE A 236 7.68 11.66 -22.52
CA ILE A 236 7.04 11.75 -21.19
C ILE A 236 5.57 12.10 -21.38
N GLN A 237 4.70 11.14 -21.15
CA GLN A 237 3.25 11.36 -21.17
C GLN A 237 2.78 11.89 -19.80
N GLY A 238 2.43 13.17 -19.75
CA GLY A 238 2.06 13.87 -18.51
C GLY A 238 3.24 14.65 -17.91
N PHE A 239 3.16 15.98 -17.94
CA PHE A 239 4.22 16.89 -17.43
C PHE A 239 3.82 17.50 -16.07
N GLY A 240 3.15 16.66 -15.21
CA GLY A 240 2.84 16.98 -13.82
C GLY A 240 3.98 16.64 -12.85
N ALA A 241 3.66 16.45 -11.57
CA ALA A 241 4.64 16.23 -10.50
C ALA A 241 5.68 15.12 -10.82
N VAL A 242 5.26 13.97 -11.37
CA VAL A 242 6.19 12.87 -11.71
C VAL A 242 6.95 13.19 -13.00
N GLY A 243 6.26 13.55 -14.08
CA GLY A 243 6.88 13.76 -15.40
C GLY A 243 7.85 14.95 -15.43
N ALA A 244 7.47 16.09 -14.86
CA ALA A 244 8.32 17.28 -14.79
C ALA A 244 9.57 17.03 -13.93
N ASN A 245 9.44 16.37 -12.77
CA ASN A 245 10.59 16.00 -11.95
C ASN A 245 11.47 14.96 -12.64
N ALA A 246 10.91 13.96 -13.35
CA ALA A 246 11.68 13.00 -14.13
C ALA A 246 12.48 13.71 -15.24
N ALA A 247 11.84 14.63 -15.97
CA ALA A 247 12.50 15.45 -16.99
C ALA A 247 13.65 16.27 -16.40
N ARG A 248 13.43 16.94 -15.26
CA ARG A 248 14.44 17.72 -14.53
C ARG A 248 15.65 16.86 -14.14
N MET A 249 15.40 15.67 -13.58
CA MET A 249 16.46 14.77 -13.13
C MET A 249 17.24 14.16 -14.31
N LEU A 250 16.57 13.80 -15.41
CA LEU A 250 17.21 13.32 -16.63
C LEU A 250 18.07 14.43 -17.28
N ALA A 251 17.57 15.66 -17.33
CA ALA A 251 18.31 16.81 -17.84
C ALA A 251 19.56 17.16 -16.99
N ALA A 252 19.60 16.72 -15.73
CA ALA A 252 20.74 16.91 -14.83
C ALA A 252 21.80 15.78 -14.90
N TRP A 253 21.63 14.78 -15.76
CA TRP A 253 22.66 13.75 -15.95
C TRP A 253 23.95 14.35 -16.50
N PRO A 254 25.13 13.78 -16.23
CA PRO A 254 26.40 14.23 -16.82
C PRO A 254 26.38 14.30 -18.35
N THR A 255 25.65 13.36 -18.96
CA THR A 255 25.32 13.34 -20.39
C THR A 255 23.81 13.21 -20.50
N PRO A 256 23.06 14.33 -20.63
CA PRO A 256 21.62 14.30 -20.65
C PRO A 256 21.06 13.60 -21.89
N PRO A 257 20.01 12.78 -21.74
CA PRO A 257 19.27 12.23 -22.88
C PRO A 257 18.46 13.34 -23.59
N ARG A 258 18.06 13.07 -24.82
CA ARG A 258 17.13 13.94 -25.55
C ARG A 258 15.69 13.63 -25.14
N ILE A 259 15.06 14.53 -24.39
CA ILE A 259 13.62 14.47 -24.14
C ILE A 259 12.95 15.10 -25.37
N ILE A 260 12.45 14.24 -26.27
CA ILE A 260 11.94 14.65 -27.57
C ILE A 260 10.44 14.94 -27.58
N GLY A 261 9.71 14.55 -26.52
CA GLY A 261 8.30 14.87 -26.43
C GLY A 261 7.76 14.82 -25.01
N ILE A 262 6.82 15.73 -24.74
CA ILE A 262 6.05 15.79 -23.49
C ILE A 262 4.58 16.06 -23.79
N SER A 263 3.68 15.64 -22.88
CA SER A 263 2.26 16.03 -22.96
C SER A 263 1.74 16.51 -21.59
N ASP A 264 0.72 17.36 -21.64
CA ASP A 264 -0.09 17.75 -20.49
C ASP A 264 -1.59 17.80 -20.89
N ALA A 265 -2.43 18.45 -20.11
CA ALA A 265 -3.86 18.52 -20.39
C ALA A 265 -4.21 19.34 -21.64
N ASP A 266 -3.34 20.28 -22.04
CA ASP A 266 -3.57 21.16 -23.21
C ASP A 266 -3.13 20.53 -24.54
N GLY A 267 -2.29 19.47 -24.50
CA GLY A 267 -1.81 18.81 -25.70
C GLY A 267 -0.44 18.17 -25.55
N TYR A 268 0.32 18.10 -26.66
CA TYR A 268 1.70 17.62 -26.62
C TYR A 268 2.64 18.50 -27.44
N LEU A 269 3.90 18.51 -27.02
CA LEU A 269 5.04 19.06 -27.76
C LEU A 269 5.95 17.91 -28.19
N TYR A 270 6.50 18.00 -29.40
CA TYR A 270 7.48 17.05 -29.92
C TYR A 270 8.54 17.76 -30.74
N ASP A 271 9.83 17.42 -30.52
CA ASP A 271 10.97 17.90 -31.31
C ASP A 271 12.06 16.80 -31.30
N GLU A 272 12.40 16.26 -32.46
CA GLU A 272 13.46 15.21 -32.58
C GLU A 272 14.83 15.67 -32.08
N GLN A 273 15.09 17.01 -32.11
CA GLN A 273 16.35 17.57 -31.62
C GLN A 273 16.38 17.70 -30.08
N GLY A 274 15.23 17.50 -29.43
CA GLY A 274 15.06 17.62 -27.97
C GLY A 274 14.42 18.94 -27.56
N LEU A 275 13.59 18.85 -26.53
CA LEU A 275 12.86 19.99 -25.95
C LEU A 275 13.71 20.72 -24.90
N PRO A 276 13.58 22.06 -24.77
CA PRO A 276 14.33 22.87 -23.81
C PRO A 276 13.74 22.73 -22.40
N ILE A 277 14.09 21.65 -21.69
CA ILE A 277 13.48 21.27 -20.41
C ILE A 277 13.58 22.36 -19.34
N ALA A 278 14.69 23.05 -19.22
CA ALA A 278 14.85 24.15 -18.25
C ALA A 278 13.82 25.28 -18.46
N GLU A 279 13.55 25.64 -19.71
CA GLU A 279 12.57 26.68 -20.07
C GLU A 279 11.13 26.18 -19.77
N LEU A 280 10.81 24.94 -20.14
CA LEU A 280 9.51 24.33 -19.88
C LEU A 280 9.21 24.21 -18.37
N LEU A 281 10.20 23.85 -17.56
CA LEU A 281 10.06 23.81 -16.10
C LEU A 281 9.83 25.20 -15.50
N ALA A 282 10.51 26.22 -15.99
CA ALA A 282 10.29 27.59 -15.53
C ALA A 282 8.88 28.10 -15.88
N MET A 283 8.36 27.75 -17.07
CA MET A 283 6.99 28.08 -17.47
C MET A 283 5.95 27.31 -16.61
N GLY A 284 6.17 26.04 -16.34
CA GLY A 284 5.27 25.20 -15.53
C GLY A 284 5.13 25.67 -14.09
N ALA A 285 6.20 26.22 -13.51
CA ALA A 285 6.16 26.81 -12.19
C ALA A 285 5.23 28.05 -12.10
N ALA A 286 5.04 28.75 -13.22
CA ALA A 286 4.21 29.95 -13.28
C ALA A 286 2.74 29.65 -13.69
N ALA A 287 2.52 28.67 -14.58
CA ALA A 287 1.23 28.45 -15.25
C ALA A 287 0.61 27.05 -15.01
N GLY A 288 1.37 26.12 -14.41
CA GLY A 288 0.93 24.73 -14.17
C GLY A 288 1.00 23.83 -15.42
N GLN A 289 0.48 24.27 -16.56
CA GLN A 289 0.58 23.61 -17.86
C GLN A 289 1.58 24.33 -18.76
N VAL A 290 2.23 23.60 -19.67
CA VAL A 290 3.38 24.14 -20.41
C VAL A 290 3.26 24.00 -21.92
N THR A 291 2.53 23.00 -22.42
CA THR A 291 2.56 22.65 -23.85
C THR A 291 1.97 23.77 -24.72
N TYR A 292 0.78 24.26 -24.39
CA TYR A 292 0.13 25.33 -25.13
C TYR A 292 0.82 26.70 -24.91
N PRO A 293 1.15 27.12 -23.67
CA PRO A 293 1.93 28.36 -23.45
C PRO A 293 3.25 28.39 -24.20
N TYR A 294 4.01 27.31 -24.21
CA TYR A 294 5.26 27.22 -24.95
C TYR A 294 5.04 27.35 -26.48
N PHE A 295 4.02 26.65 -27.00
CA PHE A 295 3.65 26.77 -28.42
C PHE A 295 3.38 28.21 -28.81
N VAL A 296 2.53 28.92 -28.08
CA VAL A 296 2.14 30.29 -28.39
C VAL A 296 3.32 31.25 -28.27
N GLN A 297 4.13 31.13 -27.24
CA GLN A 297 5.21 32.10 -26.96
C GLN A 297 6.48 31.83 -27.76
N ARG A 298 6.75 30.59 -28.17
CA ARG A 298 8.06 30.23 -28.75
C ARG A 298 7.96 29.52 -30.10
N LEU A 299 7.04 28.59 -30.31
CA LEU A 299 6.98 27.80 -31.54
C LEU A 299 6.25 28.54 -32.67
N ALA A 300 5.21 29.31 -32.36
CA ALA A 300 4.46 30.07 -33.37
C ALA A 300 5.36 31.04 -34.18
N GLU A 301 6.44 31.54 -33.58
CA GLU A 301 7.40 32.43 -34.20
C GLU A 301 8.53 31.71 -34.95
N ARG A 302 8.80 30.42 -34.63
CA ARG A 302 9.86 29.60 -35.23
C ARG A 302 9.37 28.81 -36.44
N ARG A 303 8.99 29.46 -37.51
CA ARG A 303 8.67 28.80 -38.78
C ARG A 303 9.88 28.04 -39.31
N GLY A 304 9.80 26.69 -39.36
CA GLY A 304 10.87 25.82 -39.88
C GLY A 304 11.63 25.00 -38.84
N SER A 305 11.30 25.08 -37.56
CA SER A 305 11.76 24.09 -36.57
C SER A 305 10.97 22.79 -36.78
N GLY A 306 11.60 21.60 -36.61
CA GLY A 306 10.94 20.32 -36.64
C GLY A 306 9.97 20.07 -35.46
N ALA A 307 9.80 21.09 -34.60
CA ALA A 307 8.96 21.04 -33.41
C ALA A 307 7.47 21.07 -33.77
N LYS A 308 6.70 20.18 -33.14
CA LYS A 308 5.23 20.00 -33.33
C LYS A 308 4.51 20.34 -32.04
N PHE A 309 3.31 20.94 -32.18
CA PHE A 309 2.31 20.99 -31.13
C PHE A 309 0.99 20.47 -31.68
N ALA A 310 0.25 19.71 -30.85
CA ALA A 310 -1.14 19.36 -31.12
C ALA A 310 -1.93 19.24 -29.82
N THR A 311 -3.23 19.56 -29.89
CA THR A 311 -4.13 19.57 -28.74
C THR A 311 -4.53 18.17 -28.26
N ALA A 312 -4.40 17.14 -29.11
CA ALA A 312 -4.69 15.75 -28.75
C ALA A 312 -3.49 15.16 -27.97
N ALA A 313 -3.41 15.36 -26.66
CA ALA A 313 -2.31 14.93 -25.80
C ALA A 313 -1.92 13.45 -25.96
N ALA A 314 -2.90 12.56 -26.18
CA ALA A 314 -2.68 11.14 -26.40
C ALA A 314 -1.92 10.83 -27.72
N ASP A 315 -1.93 11.73 -28.69
CA ASP A 315 -1.23 11.54 -29.98
C ASP A 315 0.29 11.61 -29.83
N LEU A 316 0.83 12.08 -28.69
CA LEU A 316 2.24 11.91 -28.33
C LEU A 316 2.67 10.43 -28.45
N LEU A 317 1.80 9.49 -28.10
CA LEU A 317 2.11 8.05 -28.15
C LEU A 317 2.24 7.48 -29.57
N ARG A 318 1.97 8.25 -30.61
CA ARG A 318 2.27 7.88 -32.02
C ARG A 318 3.73 8.12 -32.39
N GLU A 319 4.40 9.01 -31.68
CA GLU A 319 5.82 9.28 -31.88
C GLU A 319 6.65 8.11 -31.33
N SER A 320 7.82 7.89 -31.93
CA SER A 320 8.73 6.81 -31.51
C SER A 320 9.87 7.37 -30.69
N ALA A 321 10.28 6.62 -29.67
CA ALA A 321 11.46 6.92 -28.87
C ALA A 321 12.05 5.63 -28.32
N PHE A 322 13.26 5.67 -27.79
CA PHE A 322 13.81 4.51 -27.08
C PHE A 322 13.07 4.25 -25.77
N CYS A 323 12.77 5.30 -25.01
CA CYS A 323 12.08 5.22 -23.72
C CYS A 323 10.75 6.00 -23.74
N LEU A 324 9.67 5.36 -23.28
CA LEU A 324 8.42 6.01 -22.94
C LEU A 324 8.23 6.03 -21.43
N VAL A 325 7.89 7.20 -20.87
CA VAL A 325 7.53 7.38 -19.45
C VAL A 325 6.06 7.79 -19.35
N PRO A 326 5.12 6.86 -19.12
CA PRO A 326 3.76 7.21 -18.74
C PRO A 326 3.76 7.81 -17.34
N ALA A 327 3.42 9.11 -17.20
CA ALA A 327 3.40 9.86 -15.94
C ALA A 327 2.11 10.68 -15.73
N ALA A 328 1.15 10.56 -16.67
CA ALA A 328 -0.19 11.11 -16.52
C ALA A 328 -1.06 10.20 -15.63
N PRO A 329 -2.12 10.70 -14.99
CA PRO A 329 -3.05 9.88 -14.19
C PRO A 329 -3.95 8.99 -15.07
N ILE A 330 -3.35 8.24 -15.99
CA ILE A 330 -4.00 7.40 -17.00
C ILE A 330 -3.46 5.97 -16.84
N ALA A 331 -4.26 5.10 -16.25
CA ALA A 331 -3.88 3.71 -16.04
C ALA A 331 -3.85 2.88 -17.34
N HIS A 332 -4.67 3.23 -18.33
CA HIS A 332 -4.81 2.52 -19.62
C HIS A 332 -4.27 3.36 -20.78
N TYR A 333 -2.96 3.64 -20.76
CA TYR A 333 -2.30 4.47 -21.77
C TYR A 333 -2.14 3.74 -23.13
N LEU A 334 -1.96 2.41 -23.15
CA LEU A 334 -1.93 1.56 -24.34
C LEU A 334 -2.94 0.41 -24.22
N GLY A 335 -3.53 -0.01 -25.34
CA GLY A 335 -4.42 -1.15 -25.42
C GLY A 335 -4.44 -1.78 -26.81
N THR A 336 -4.94 -3.02 -26.90
CA THR A 336 -5.09 -3.74 -28.19
C THR A 336 -6.47 -3.57 -28.79
N ASP A 337 -7.46 -3.10 -28.02
CA ASP A 337 -8.85 -2.95 -28.45
C ASP A 337 -9.34 -1.53 -28.14
N ALA A 338 -9.72 -0.81 -29.18
CA ALA A 338 -10.27 0.56 -29.04
C ALA A 338 -11.55 0.60 -28.19
N LYS A 339 -12.32 -0.49 -28.11
CA LYS A 339 -13.55 -0.58 -27.30
C LYS A 339 -13.30 -0.47 -25.80
N THR A 340 -12.07 -0.76 -25.34
CA THR A 340 -11.68 -0.60 -23.95
C THR A 340 -11.20 0.82 -23.63
N HIS A 341 -11.34 1.75 -24.57
CA HIS A 341 -10.98 3.16 -24.44
C HIS A 341 -9.56 3.42 -23.92
N PRO A 342 -8.51 2.79 -24.50
CA PRO A 342 -7.13 3.18 -24.17
C PRO A 342 -6.83 4.55 -24.75
N SER A 343 -5.84 5.26 -24.19
CA SER A 343 -5.36 6.51 -24.76
C SER A 343 -4.83 6.31 -26.18
N MET A 344 -4.17 5.16 -26.42
CA MET A 344 -3.66 4.78 -27.74
C MET A 344 -3.75 3.27 -27.94
N THR A 345 -4.09 2.85 -29.16
CA THR A 345 -4.01 1.43 -29.54
C THR A 345 -2.60 1.07 -30.01
N VAL A 346 -2.16 -0.16 -29.70
CA VAL A 346 -0.79 -0.61 -29.99
C VAL A 346 -0.45 -0.51 -31.48
N ASP A 347 -1.40 -0.82 -32.38
CA ASP A 347 -1.22 -0.74 -33.84
C ASP A 347 -0.91 0.67 -34.33
N ARG A 348 -1.42 1.70 -33.66
CA ARG A 348 -1.23 3.12 -33.97
C ARG A 348 -0.09 3.77 -33.21
N ALA A 349 0.36 3.12 -32.14
CA ALA A 349 1.45 3.63 -31.29
C ALA A 349 2.80 3.55 -32.00
N GLY A 350 3.66 4.51 -31.69
CA GLY A 350 5.08 4.52 -32.04
C GLY A 350 5.82 3.29 -31.50
N ARG A 351 7.12 3.26 -31.73
CA ARG A 351 7.99 2.18 -31.25
C ARG A 351 8.81 2.62 -30.06
N PHE A 352 8.84 1.76 -29.06
CA PHE A 352 9.62 1.94 -27.83
C PHE A 352 10.44 0.68 -27.59
N ALA A 353 11.68 0.82 -27.11
CA ALA A 353 12.46 -0.32 -26.63
C ALA A 353 12.18 -0.60 -25.14
N MET A 354 11.87 0.44 -24.37
CA MET A 354 11.43 0.32 -22.98
C MET A 354 10.30 1.29 -22.64
N ILE A 355 9.45 0.87 -21.70
CA ILE A 355 8.42 1.70 -21.05
C ILE A 355 8.67 1.65 -19.55
N VAL A 356 8.78 2.81 -18.90
CA VAL A 356 9.02 2.93 -17.46
C VAL A 356 7.87 3.68 -16.82
N GLU A 357 7.01 2.98 -16.09
CA GLU A 357 5.71 3.48 -15.65
C GLU A 357 5.81 4.37 -14.39
N GLY A 358 5.78 5.67 -14.58
CA GLY A 358 5.71 6.65 -13.49
C GLY A 358 4.31 6.83 -12.90
N ALA A 359 3.26 6.62 -13.70
CA ALA A 359 1.86 6.64 -13.25
C ALA A 359 1.46 5.32 -12.60
N ASN A 360 0.40 5.33 -11.77
CA ASN A 360 -0.16 4.10 -11.21
C ASN A 360 -1.03 3.41 -12.28
N THR A 361 -0.54 2.33 -12.84
CA THR A 361 -1.16 1.57 -13.94
C THR A 361 -1.72 0.22 -13.51
N TYR A 362 -1.21 -0.33 -12.41
CA TYR A 362 -1.66 -1.61 -11.87
C TYR A 362 -3.12 -1.57 -11.43
N SER A 363 -3.84 -2.63 -11.72
CA SER A 363 -5.19 -2.88 -11.21
C SER A 363 -5.40 -4.36 -10.92
N PRO A 364 -5.94 -4.75 -9.75
CA PRO A 364 -6.32 -6.13 -9.46
C PRO A 364 -7.62 -6.56 -10.15
N ASP A 365 -8.36 -5.63 -10.77
CA ASP A 365 -9.58 -5.92 -11.52
C ASP A 365 -9.29 -6.92 -12.63
N PRO A 366 -10.03 -8.06 -12.71
CA PRO A 366 -9.75 -9.13 -13.66
C PRO A 366 -9.82 -8.68 -15.13
N ALA A 367 -10.76 -7.79 -15.49
CA ALA A 367 -10.92 -7.32 -16.86
C ALA A 367 -9.77 -6.38 -17.25
N ARG A 368 -9.38 -5.47 -16.35
CA ARG A 368 -8.22 -4.59 -16.53
C ARG A 368 -6.92 -5.39 -16.61
N ARG A 369 -6.75 -6.38 -15.73
CA ARG A 369 -5.58 -7.27 -15.75
C ARG A 369 -5.48 -8.04 -17.06
N ALA A 370 -6.58 -8.62 -17.53
CA ALA A 370 -6.62 -9.31 -18.82
C ALA A 370 -6.31 -8.35 -20.00
N ALA A 371 -6.81 -7.12 -19.98
CA ALA A 371 -6.47 -6.10 -20.98
C ALA A 371 -4.99 -5.74 -20.96
N ARG A 372 -4.39 -5.59 -19.75
CA ARG A 372 -2.96 -5.36 -19.56
C ARG A 372 -2.12 -6.50 -20.14
N MET A 373 -2.45 -7.74 -19.83
CA MET A 373 -1.71 -8.90 -20.38
C MET A 373 -1.80 -8.98 -21.90
N ARG A 374 -2.96 -8.66 -22.50
CA ARG A 374 -3.07 -8.60 -23.98
C ARG A 374 -2.18 -7.51 -24.56
N MET A 375 -2.15 -6.34 -23.95
CA MET A 375 -1.29 -5.24 -24.38
C MET A 375 0.19 -5.63 -24.25
N GLU A 376 0.61 -6.23 -23.14
CA GLU A 376 1.99 -6.66 -22.96
C GLU A 376 2.42 -7.73 -23.96
N ARG A 377 1.55 -8.72 -24.27
CA ARG A 377 1.84 -9.68 -25.35
C ARG A 377 2.12 -8.99 -26.68
N ALA A 378 1.36 -7.96 -27.02
CA ALA A 378 1.55 -7.21 -28.26
C ALA A 378 2.81 -6.35 -28.26
N VAL A 379 3.20 -5.73 -27.14
CA VAL A 379 4.38 -4.85 -27.11
C VAL A 379 5.66 -5.57 -26.72
N TYR A 380 5.60 -6.48 -25.74
CA TYR A 380 6.78 -7.21 -25.25
C TYR A 380 7.20 -8.32 -26.22
N TRP A 381 6.29 -9.27 -26.54
CA TRP A 381 6.66 -10.39 -27.41
C TRP A 381 6.76 -10.04 -28.89
N GLN A 382 5.85 -9.17 -29.39
CA GLN A 382 5.83 -8.88 -30.82
C GLN A 382 6.71 -7.70 -31.24
N ARG A 383 6.95 -6.73 -30.33
CA ARG A 383 7.70 -5.52 -30.65
C ARG A 383 9.05 -5.40 -29.93
N GLY A 384 9.37 -6.29 -29.00
CA GLY A 384 10.59 -6.22 -28.20
C GLY A 384 10.66 -5.00 -27.29
N THR A 385 9.55 -4.67 -26.61
CA THR A 385 9.48 -3.56 -25.67
C THR A 385 9.42 -4.09 -24.26
N VAL A 386 10.46 -3.86 -23.43
CA VAL A 386 10.39 -4.19 -21.99
C VAL A 386 9.56 -3.15 -21.24
N ILE A 387 8.73 -3.59 -20.28
CA ILE A 387 7.92 -2.71 -19.44
C ILE A 387 8.33 -2.86 -17.99
N ALA A 388 8.76 -1.77 -17.37
CA ALA A 388 8.98 -1.70 -15.92
C ALA A 388 7.70 -1.18 -15.25
N SER A 389 7.01 -2.07 -14.55
CA SER A 389 5.70 -1.78 -13.94
C SER A 389 5.79 -0.75 -12.82
N ASP A 390 4.73 0.03 -12.67
CA ASP A 390 4.60 1.16 -11.76
C ASP A 390 5.04 0.86 -10.32
N PHE A 391 4.56 -0.21 -9.71
CA PHE A 391 4.86 -0.53 -8.31
C PHE A 391 6.32 -0.98 -8.08
N LEU A 392 7.07 -1.36 -9.13
CA LEU A 392 8.53 -1.59 -9.05
C LEU A 392 9.32 -0.28 -9.13
N VAL A 393 8.79 0.73 -9.82
CA VAL A 393 9.55 1.93 -10.26
C VAL A 393 9.18 3.17 -9.48
N ASN A 394 7.85 3.45 -9.31
CA ASN A 394 7.36 4.67 -8.70
C ASN A 394 7.21 4.59 -7.16
N SER A 395 7.74 3.53 -6.55
CA SER A 395 7.67 3.28 -5.11
C SER A 395 8.49 4.26 -4.25
N GLY A 396 9.21 5.20 -4.87
CA GLY A 396 9.98 6.22 -4.15
C GLY A 396 9.18 6.95 -3.07
N GLY A 397 7.94 7.36 -3.38
CA GLY A 397 7.07 8.03 -2.39
C GLY A 397 6.83 7.21 -1.13
N VAL A 398 6.47 5.94 -1.28
CA VAL A 398 6.24 5.06 -0.12
C VAL A 398 7.52 4.70 0.63
N ILE A 399 8.68 4.63 -0.06
CA ILE A 399 9.98 4.42 0.57
C ILE A 399 10.33 5.60 1.48
N PHE A 400 10.16 6.82 1.01
CA PHE A 400 10.42 8.02 1.82
C PHE A 400 9.43 8.12 2.99
N ALA A 401 8.14 7.87 2.76
CA ALA A 401 7.14 7.80 3.81
C ALA A 401 7.49 6.77 4.90
N ALA A 402 7.97 5.59 4.48
CA ALA A 402 8.38 4.52 5.39
C ALA A 402 9.55 4.92 6.31
N GLN A 403 10.47 5.80 5.85
CA GLN A 403 11.56 6.27 6.70
C GLN A 403 11.07 7.11 7.88
N GLU A 404 9.94 7.80 7.74
CA GLU A 404 9.33 8.54 8.86
C GLU A 404 8.89 7.63 10.01
N GLN A 405 8.56 6.38 9.70
CA GLN A 405 8.16 5.38 10.69
C GLN A 405 9.34 4.51 11.14
N SER A 406 10.28 4.20 10.24
CA SER A 406 11.47 3.39 10.55
C SER A 406 12.46 4.17 11.43
N ILE A 407 12.62 5.46 11.16
CA ILE A 407 13.38 6.41 11.99
C ILE A 407 12.35 7.17 12.84
N LYS A 408 11.97 6.58 13.98
CA LYS A 408 10.93 7.14 14.84
C LYS A 408 11.30 8.51 15.38
N THR A 409 10.27 9.30 15.68
CA THR A 409 10.44 10.56 16.40
C THR A 409 11.06 10.30 17.76
N PRO A 410 12.20 10.90 18.11
CA PRO A 410 12.80 10.76 19.44
C PRO A 410 11.81 11.11 20.56
N SER A 411 11.88 10.41 21.69
CA SER A 411 10.90 10.56 22.76
C SER A 411 10.75 11.99 23.29
N HIS A 412 11.84 12.77 23.32
CA HIS A 412 11.83 14.17 23.75
C HIS A 412 11.19 15.12 22.73
N LEU A 413 11.04 14.71 21.45
CA LEU A 413 10.34 15.46 20.41
C LEU A 413 8.87 15.03 20.27
N CYS A 414 8.47 13.92 20.89
CA CYS A 414 7.07 13.51 20.88
C CYS A 414 6.22 14.54 21.62
N THR A 415 5.14 14.99 20.99
CA THR A 415 4.19 15.91 21.63
C THR A 415 3.59 15.26 22.87
N PRO A 416 3.50 15.99 24.01
CA PRO A 416 2.80 15.50 25.20
C PRO A 416 1.36 15.05 24.87
N ALA A 417 0.92 13.95 25.46
CA ALA A 417 -0.41 13.38 25.18
C ALA A 417 -1.57 14.39 25.40
N ARG A 418 -1.39 15.34 26.31
CA ARG A 418 -2.37 16.42 26.60
C ARG A 418 -2.55 17.41 25.44
N PHE A 419 -1.62 17.46 24.47
CA PHE A 419 -1.69 18.34 23.30
C PHE A 419 -2.43 17.71 22.14
N ARG A 420 -2.85 16.44 22.26
CA ARG A 420 -3.54 15.73 21.17
C ARG A 420 -4.87 16.45 20.85
N GLY A 421 -5.04 16.80 19.57
CA GLY A 421 -6.18 17.58 19.07
C GLY A 421 -6.10 19.09 19.34
N ASP A 422 -5.11 19.54 20.10
CA ASP A 422 -4.87 20.97 20.33
C ASP A 422 -3.81 21.47 19.31
N ARG A 423 -4.32 22.04 18.21
CA ARG A 423 -3.48 22.54 17.12
C ARG A 423 -2.50 23.61 17.58
N GLU A 424 -2.94 24.56 18.39
CA GLU A 424 -2.09 25.67 18.84
C GLU A 424 -0.95 25.17 19.73
N ALA A 425 -1.26 24.29 20.68
CA ALA A 425 -0.24 23.69 21.55
C ALA A 425 0.79 22.87 20.75
N VAL A 426 0.34 22.09 19.75
CA VAL A 426 1.26 21.32 18.89
C VAL A 426 2.09 22.23 18.00
N GLU A 427 1.51 23.27 17.40
CA GLU A 427 2.26 24.22 16.55
C GLU A 427 3.31 24.98 17.36
N ASN A 428 3.02 25.40 18.57
CA ASN A 428 3.98 26.03 19.48
C ASN A 428 5.13 25.05 19.82
N TRP A 429 4.82 23.78 20.10
CA TRP A 429 5.82 22.72 20.31
C TRP A 429 6.76 22.55 19.13
N LEU A 430 6.22 22.52 17.90
CA LEU A 430 7.01 22.39 16.67
C LEU A 430 7.92 23.61 16.45
N VAL A 431 7.46 24.81 16.78
CA VAL A 431 8.27 26.03 16.69
C VAL A 431 9.42 25.98 17.71
N GLU A 432 9.17 25.56 18.93
CA GLU A 432 10.18 25.42 19.99
C GLU A 432 11.29 24.43 19.61
N HIS A 433 10.96 23.33 18.92
CA HIS A 433 11.90 22.27 18.55
C HIS A 433 12.26 22.29 17.05
N ARG A 434 12.08 23.40 16.35
CA ARG A 434 12.22 23.53 14.89
C ARG A 434 13.52 22.95 14.33
N ASP A 435 14.65 23.25 14.94
CA ASP A 435 15.96 22.82 14.44
C ASP A 435 16.16 21.31 14.55
N GLU A 436 15.56 20.69 15.58
CA GLU A 436 15.63 19.25 15.79
C GLU A 436 14.72 18.51 14.80
N PHE A 437 13.51 19.01 14.55
CA PHE A 437 12.63 18.48 13.51
C PHE A 437 13.25 18.63 12.12
N SER A 438 13.93 19.73 11.82
CA SER A 438 14.61 19.92 10.54
C SER A 438 15.75 18.91 10.36
N ARG A 439 16.55 18.64 11.39
CA ARG A 439 17.60 17.60 11.36
C ARG A 439 17.00 16.20 11.21
N LEU A 440 15.89 15.92 11.87
CA LEU A 440 15.17 14.64 11.73
C LEU A 440 14.64 14.45 10.32
N ALA A 441 14.05 15.49 9.72
CA ALA A 441 13.57 15.48 8.34
C ALA A 441 14.71 15.18 7.36
N GLU A 442 15.88 15.84 7.53
CA GLU A 442 17.05 15.61 6.68
C GLU A 442 17.59 14.16 6.84
N CYS A 443 17.67 13.64 8.06
CA CYS A 443 18.09 12.26 8.30
C CYS A 443 17.17 11.26 7.59
N ARG A 444 15.86 11.45 7.69
CA ARG A 444 14.84 10.63 7.01
C ARG A 444 14.90 10.74 5.49
N LEU A 445 15.19 11.95 4.98
CA LEU A 445 15.39 12.20 3.56
C LEU A 445 16.57 11.39 3.02
N GLN A 446 17.73 11.47 3.65
CA GLN A 446 18.93 10.77 3.21
C GLN A 446 18.76 9.24 3.25
N ALA A 447 18.12 8.73 4.30
CA ALA A 447 17.78 7.31 4.39
C ALA A 447 16.82 6.89 3.26
N GLY A 448 15.85 7.74 2.92
CA GLY A 448 14.90 7.51 1.82
C GLY A 448 15.58 7.48 0.46
N VAL A 449 16.51 8.40 0.19
CA VAL A 449 17.32 8.41 -1.06
C VAL A 449 18.10 7.11 -1.19
N SER A 450 18.86 6.74 -0.16
CA SER A 450 19.70 5.52 -0.19
C SER A 450 18.86 4.26 -0.40
N LYS A 451 17.74 4.12 0.34
CA LYS A 451 16.86 2.95 0.23
C LYS A 451 16.15 2.88 -1.12
N ARG A 452 15.68 3.99 -1.67
CA ARG A 452 15.06 4.06 -3.00
C ARG A 452 16.05 3.58 -4.06
N ASP A 453 17.26 4.11 -4.06
CA ASP A 453 18.28 3.82 -5.07
C ASP A 453 18.66 2.33 -5.03
N GLU A 454 18.86 1.75 -3.83
CA GLU A 454 19.12 0.33 -3.63
C GLU A 454 17.99 -0.53 -4.20
N VAL A 455 16.76 -0.27 -3.73
CA VAL A 455 15.61 -1.14 -4.02
C VAL A 455 15.23 -1.11 -5.49
N ILE A 456 15.19 0.07 -6.12
CA ILE A 456 14.75 0.18 -7.51
C ILE A 456 15.79 -0.43 -8.45
N ARG A 457 17.08 -0.25 -8.19
CA ARG A 457 18.13 -0.97 -8.93
C ARG A 457 17.98 -2.49 -8.81
N ARG A 458 17.75 -2.99 -7.60
CA ARG A 458 17.50 -4.41 -7.37
C ARG A 458 16.27 -4.90 -8.12
N ASN A 459 15.17 -4.15 -8.08
CA ASN A 459 13.94 -4.49 -8.79
C ASN A 459 14.14 -4.63 -10.31
N MET A 460 14.89 -3.71 -10.91
CA MET A 460 15.15 -3.76 -12.35
C MET A 460 16.04 -4.97 -12.73
N LYS A 461 17.04 -5.30 -11.91
CA LYS A 461 17.86 -6.50 -12.09
C LYS A 461 17.02 -7.78 -11.98
N GLU A 462 16.24 -7.90 -10.91
CA GLU A 462 15.34 -9.05 -10.69
C GLU A 462 14.30 -9.19 -11.81
N LEU A 463 13.78 -8.07 -12.35
CA LEU A 463 12.86 -8.06 -13.49
C LEU A 463 13.53 -8.69 -14.73
N VAL A 464 14.72 -8.20 -15.11
CA VAL A 464 15.46 -8.72 -16.26
C VAL A 464 15.88 -10.18 -16.03
N ASP A 465 16.35 -10.54 -14.83
CA ASP A 465 16.68 -11.91 -14.46
C ASP A 465 15.48 -12.85 -14.65
N SER A 466 14.30 -12.45 -14.17
CA SER A 466 13.08 -13.25 -14.28
C SER A 466 12.67 -13.47 -15.74
N LEU A 467 12.71 -12.42 -16.56
CA LEU A 467 12.36 -12.48 -17.98
C LEU A 467 13.34 -13.30 -18.82
N VAL A 468 14.63 -13.26 -18.50
CA VAL A 468 15.66 -14.06 -19.19
C VAL A 468 15.58 -15.53 -18.76
N THR A 469 15.24 -15.80 -17.51
CA THR A 469 15.13 -17.16 -16.97
C THR A 469 13.87 -17.87 -17.47
N ASP A 470 12.76 -17.14 -17.60
CA ASP A 470 11.48 -17.66 -18.10
C ASP A 470 11.00 -16.79 -19.28
N PRO A 471 11.30 -17.22 -20.53
CA PRO A 471 10.92 -16.47 -21.74
C PRO A 471 9.41 -16.33 -21.99
N ASP A 472 8.59 -17.16 -21.36
CA ASP A 472 7.13 -17.12 -21.49
C ASP A 472 6.49 -16.10 -20.53
N LEU A 473 7.25 -15.58 -19.58
CA LEU A 473 6.79 -14.64 -18.57
C LEU A 473 6.59 -13.25 -19.16
N LEU A 474 5.46 -12.62 -18.82
CA LEU A 474 5.23 -11.21 -19.14
C LEU A 474 5.85 -10.29 -18.08
N PRO A 475 6.25 -9.05 -18.43
CA PRO A 475 6.78 -8.09 -17.48
C PRO A 475 5.91 -7.86 -16.24
N ILE A 476 4.58 -7.75 -16.39
CA ILE A 476 3.66 -7.60 -15.25
C ILE A 476 3.66 -8.84 -14.34
N GLU A 477 3.74 -10.04 -14.92
CA GLU A 477 3.79 -11.28 -14.17
C GLU A 477 5.11 -11.41 -13.41
N ALA A 478 6.23 -11.05 -14.03
CA ALA A 478 7.53 -10.98 -13.37
C ALA A 478 7.51 -9.99 -12.19
N ALA A 479 6.94 -8.81 -12.39
CA ALA A 479 6.80 -7.79 -11.35
C ALA A 479 5.94 -8.26 -10.17
N GLU A 480 4.79 -8.89 -10.44
CA GLU A 480 3.94 -9.50 -9.41
C GLU A 480 4.68 -10.62 -8.65
N GLN A 481 5.41 -11.49 -9.36
CA GLN A 481 6.19 -12.57 -8.74
C GLN A 481 7.28 -12.04 -7.81
N ILE A 482 7.97 -10.95 -8.15
CA ILE A 482 8.96 -10.30 -7.28
C ILE A 482 8.30 -9.91 -5.94
N SER A 483 7.16 -9.24 -5.99
CA SER A 483 6.42 -8.82 -4.80
C SER A 483 5.92 -10.02 -3.99
N ILE A 484 5.32 -11.01 -4.64
CA ILE A 484 4.75 -12.21 -4.00
C ILE A 484 5.86 -13.04 -3.34
N ARG A 485 7.02 -13.21 -3.98
CA ARG A 485 8.16 -13.93 -3.37
C ARG A 485 8.64 -13.23 -2.09
N ARG A 486 8.72 -11.90 -2.05
CA ARG A 486 9.09 -11.16 -0.84
C ARG A 486 8.05 -11.31 0.27
N ILE A 487 6.75 -11.26 -0.08
CA ILE A 487 5.66 -11.52 0.86
C ILE A 487 5.77 -12.93 1.45
N ALA A 488 5.96 -13.95 0.60
CA ALA A 488 6.08 -15.34 1.03
C ALA A 488 7.33 -15.55 1.91
N SER A 489 8.46 -14.93 1.55
CA SER A 489 9.68 -14.99 2.36
C SER A 489 9.48 -14.34 3.72
N SER A 490 8.82 -13.18 3.77
CA SER A 490 8.52 -12.50 5.04
C SER A 490 7.64 -13.35 5.96
N GLU A 491 6.59 -13.98 5.40
CA GLU A 491 5.76 -14.92 6.16
C GLU A 491 6.55 -16.13 6.67
N ALA A 492 7.46 -16.67 5.85
CA ALA A 492 8.28 -17.82 6.22
C ALA A 492 9.20 -17.55 7.42
N PHE A 493 9.63 -16.31 7.60
CA PHE A 493 10.48 -15.88 8.73
C PHE A 493 9.71 -15.27 9.89
N ARG A 494 8.39 -15.19 9.80
CA ARG A 494 7.55 -14.57 10.81
C ARG A 494 7.58 -15.38 12.11
N ARG A 495 7.66 -14.66 13.24
CA ARG A 495 7.69 -15.26 14.57
C ARG A 495 6.29 -15.34 15.17
N VAL A 496 6.13 -16.26 16.13
CA VAL A 496 4.88 -16.40 16.90
C VAL A 496 4.51 -15.09 17.60
N ALA A 497 5.48 -14.38 18.16
CA ALA A 497 5.26 -13.07 18.79
C ALA A 497 4.53 -12.05 17.90
N ASP A 498 4.70 -12.14 16.57
CA ASP A 498 4.07 -11.21 15.61
C ASP A 498 2.60 -11.51 15.36
N ILE A 499 2.14 -12.72 15.70
CA ILE A 499 0.80 -13.22 15.36
C ILE A 499 -0.03 -13.63 16.55
N MET A 500 0.61 -14.03 17.69
CA MET A 500 -0.10 -14.50 18.88
C MET A 500 -1.13 -13.48 19.38
N GLU A 501 -2.15 -13.98 20.07
CA GLU A 501 -3.16 -13.17 20.75
C GLU A 501 -3.12 -13.42 22.26
N PRO A 502 -3.63 -12.48 23.07
CA PRO A 502 -3.74 -12.71 24.52
C PRO A 502 -4.57 -13.95 24.80
N LEU A 503 -4.17 -14.75 25.79
CA LEU A 503 -4.91 -15.95 26.25
C LEU A 503 -5.40 -15.72 27.67
N GLN A 504 -6.67 -16.02 27.91
CA GLN A 504 -7.24 -16.00 29.26
C GLN A 504 -6.67 -17.15 30.10
N ALA A 505 -6.48 -16.87 31.38
CA ALA A 505 -5.95 -17.85 32.31
C ALA A 505 -6.94 -18.11 33.45
N ILE A 506 -6.92 -19.33 33.97
CA ILE A 506 -7.73 -19.77 35.11
C ILE A 506 -6.87 -20.56 36.10
N SER A 507 -7.18 -20.44 37.39
CA SER A 507 -6.53 -21.27 38.43
C SER A 507 -7.06 -22.72 38.41
N PRO A 508 -6.22 -23.73 38.69
CA PRO A 508 -6.62 -25.14 38.70
C PRO A 508 -7.71 -25.47 39.73
N GLU A 509 -7.86 -24.64 40.75
CA GLU A 509 -8.85 -24.80 41.82
C GLU A 509 -10.25 -24.25 41.45
N ARG A 510 -10.34 -23.45 40.39
CA ARG A 510 -11.61 -22.89 39.91
C ARG A 510 -12.48 -24.00 39.31
N SER A 511 -13.81 -23.79 39.32
CA SER A 511 -14.75 -24.78 38.85
C SER A 511 -14.82 -24.91 37.34
N VAL A 512 -15.24 -26.04 36.82
CA VAL A 512 -15.58 -26.27 35.40
C VAL A 512 -16.61 -25.26 34.91
N ARG A 513 -17.56 -24.86 35.75
CA ARG A 513 -18.57 -23.84 35.47
C ARG A 513 -17.91 -22.48 35.20
N ASP A 514 -16.92 -22.08 36.02
CA ASP A 514 -16.19 -20.82 35.81
C ASP A 514 -15.44 -20.85 34.49
N ALA A 515 -14.77 -21.97 34.17
CA ALA A 515 -14.08 -22.15 32.90
C ALA A 515 -15.03 -22.03 31.70
N ALA A 516 -16.21 -22.68 31.79
CA ALA A 516 -17.23 -22.58 30.74
C ALA A 516 -17.72 -21.13 30.51
N GLN A 517 -17.94 -20.38 31.61
CA GLN A 517 -18.35 -18.96 31.51
C GLN A 517 -17.32 -18.10 30.84
N ILE A 518 -16.03 -18.32 31.13
CA ILE A 518 -14.93 -17.57 30.49
C ILE A 518 -14.85 -17.93 29.00
N LEU A 519 -14.90 -19.24 28.65
CA LEU A 519 -14.80 -19.69 27.25
C LEU A 519 -15.97 -19.18 26.38
N ILE A 520 -17.20 -19.10 26.93
CA ILE A 520 -18.35 -18.55 26.20
C ILE A 520 -18.13 -17.06 25.84
N ALA A 521 -17.41 -16.33 26.68
CA ALA A 521 -17.13 -14.90 26.50
C ALA A 521 -15.84 -14.62 25.70
N ASP A 522 -14.95 -15.61 25.55
CA ASP A 522 -13.65 -15.49 24.89
C ASP A 522 -13.74 -15.97 23.43
N PRO A 523 -13.11 -15.27 22.46
CA PRO A 523 -13.06 -15.74 21.07
C PRO A 523 -12.19 -17.00 20.87
N HIS A 524 -11.38 -17.37 21.86
CA HIS A 524 -10.51 -18.54 21.81
C HIS A 524 -11.15 -19.74 22.52
N GLU A 525 -11.05 -20.90 21.88
CA GLU A 525 -11.63 -22.16 22.38
C GLU A 525 -10.77 -22.83 23.48
N MET A 526 -9.85 -22.06 24.11
CA MET A 526 -8.87 -22.56 25.08
C MET A 526 -8.65 -21.57 26.22
N LEU A 527 -8.45 -22.09 27.44
CA LEU A 527 -7.93 -21.36 28.58
C LEU A 527 -6.60 -21.95 29.04
N ALA A 528 -5.66 -21.11 29.44
CA ALA A 528 -4.46 -21.56 30.14
C ALA A 528 -4.77 -21.82 31.61
N VAL A 529 -4.42 -23.01 32.12
CA VAL A 529 -4.48 -23.29 33.57
C VAL A 529 -3.13 -22.96 34.19
N VAL A 530 -3.11 -21.96 35.09
CA VAL A 530 -1.88 -21.45 35.67
C VAL A 530 -1.85 -21.63 37.19
N SER A 531 -0.66 -21.98 37.70
CA SER A 531 -0.45 -22.11 39.16
C SER A 531 -0.47 -20.74 39.83
N ALA A 532 -0.50 -20.73 41.17
CA ALA A 532 -0.36 -19.50 41.97
C ALA A 532 0.95 -18.72 41.68
N ALA A 533 1.98 -19.40 41.17
CA ALA A 533 3.23 -18.78 40.73
C ALA A 533 3.18 -18.25 39.29
N GLY A 534 2.05 -18.33 38.59
CA GLY A 534 1.89 -17.89 37.21
C GLY A 534 2.42 -18.86 36.14
N ALA A 535 2.87 -20.06 36.54
CA ALA A 535 3.39 -21.04 35.60
C ALA A 535 2.24 -21.86 34.97
N LEU A 536 2.39 -22.19 33.68
CA LEU A 536 1.46 -23.07 32.96
C LEU A 536 1.50 -24.47 33.56
N VAL A 537 0.34 -25.00 33.98
CA VAL A 537 0.19 -26.36 34.56
C VAL A 537 -0.77 -27.25 33.77
N GLY A 538 -1.50 -26.66 32.81
CA GLY A 538 -2.41 -27.37 31.93
C GLY A 538 -3.15 -26.41 31.01
N VAL A 539 -4.02 -26.97 30.17
CA VAL A 539 -5.00 -26.22 29.36
C VAL A 539 -6.37 -26.88 29.51
N VAL A 540 -7.42 -26.09 29.33
CA VAL A 540 -8.79 -26.60 29.25
C VAL A 540 -9.46 -25.98 28.03
N THR A 541 -10.16 -26.81 27.26
CA THR A 541 -10.85 -26.43 26.03
C THR A 541 -12.37 -26.62 26.19
N ASP A 542 -13.13 -26.08 25.24
CA ASP A 542 -14.58 -26.36 25.12
C ASP A 542 -14.86 -27.86 24.99
N TRP A 543 -13.96 -28.60 24.29
CA TRP A 543 -14.05 -30.08 24.18
C TRP A 543 -13.86 -30.77 25.53
N ASP A 544 -12.93 -30.33 26.37
CA ASP A 544 -12.74 -30.91 27.72
C ASP A 544 -13.98 -30.71 28.58
N ILE A 545 -14.61 -29.53 28.48
CA ILE A 545 -15.88 -29.25 29.19
C ILE A 545 -17.01 -30.09 28.63
N ALA A 546 -17.14 -30.22 27.31
CA ALA A 546 -18.16 -31.07 26.68
C ALA A 546 -18.00 -32.55 27.10
N LYS A 547 -16.76 -33.06 27.12
CA LYS A 547 -16.42 -34.40 27.56
C LYS A 547 -16.75 -34.61 29.05
N ALA A 548 -16.40 -33.65 29.90
CA ALA A 548 -16.74 -33.70 31.32
C ALA A 548 -18.28 -33.73 31.55
N SER A 549 -19.01 -32.92 30.80
CA SER A 549 -20.48 -32.89 30.85
C SER A 549 -21.11 -34.19 30.38
N ALA A 550 -20.54 -34.84 29.35
CA ALA A 550 -21.01 -36.14 28.85
C ALA A 550 -20.77 -37.31 29.84
N THR A 551 -19.77 -37.20 30.72
CA THR A 551 -19.43 -38.21 31.74
C THR A 551 -20.07 -37.94 33.11
N ALA A 552 -21.07 -37.07 33.19
CA ALA A 552 -21.77 -36.64 34.40
C ALA A 552 -20.84 -35.99 35.47
N CYS A 553 -19.75 -35.35 35.05
CA CYS A 553 -18.91 -34.56 35.93
C CYS A 553 -19.70 -33.34 36.44
N ALA A 554 -19.72 -33.14 37.76
CA ALA A 554 -20.44 -32.01 38.34
C ALA A 554 -19.80 -30.68 37.92
N ALA A 555 -20.62 -29.66 37.62
CA ALA A 555 -20.13 -28.33 37.18
C ALA A 555 -19.23 -27.62 38.19
N ASP A 556 -19.26 -28.04 39.44
CA ASP A 556 -18.50 -27.47 40.57
C ASP A 556 -17.17 -28.21 40.82
N VAL A 557 -16.80 -29.20 39.98
CA VAL A 557 -15.51 -29.91 40.04
C VAL A 557 -14.38 -28.96 39.64
N PRO A 558 -13.18 -29.01 40.29
CA PRO A 558 -12.03 -28.20 39.92
C PRO A 558 -11.56 -28.46 38.49
N VAL A 559 -11.15 -27.44 37.79
CA VAL A 559 -10.56 -27.51 36.44
C VAL A 559 -9.36 -28.47 36.38
N ALA A 560 -8.61 -28.60 37.47
CA ALA A 560 -7.51 -29.55 37.62
C ALA A 560 -7.86 -31.01 37.34
N GLU A 561 -9.15 -31.42 37.45
CA GLU A 561 -9.60 -32.79 37.20
C GLU A 561 -9.89 -33.08 35.73
N ILE A 562 -10.16 -32.02 34.93
CA ILE A 562 -10.50 -32.18 33.51
C ILE A 562 -9.41 -31.62 32.56
N MET A 563 -8.48 -30.81 33.07
CA MET A 563 -7.46 -30.16 32.23
C MET A 563 -6.51 -31.16 31.58
N SER A 564 -6.05 -30.85 30.39
CA SER A 564 -4.95 -31.54 29.73
C SER A 564 -3.61 -31.04 30.32
N ARG A 565 -2.81 -31.98 30.90
CA ARG A 565 -1.53 -31.66 31.56
C ARG A 565 -0.34 -31.73 30.64
N GLU A 566 -0.38 -32.57 29.62
CA GLU A 566 0.65 -32.65 28.58
C GLU A 566 0.39 -31.58 27.53
N VAL A 567 0.92 -30.37 27.79
CA VAL A 567 0.65 -29.21 26.96
C VAL A 567 1.74 -29.03 25.94
N ILE A 568 1.36 -29.03 24.66
CA ILE A 568 2.23 -28.63 23.57
C ILE A 568 2.17 -27.12 23.46
N ALA A 569 3.31 -26.46 23.63
CA ALA A 569 3.43 -25.01 23.64
C ALA A 569 4.37 -24.48 22.54
N ALA A 570 4.12 -23.25 22.13
CA ALA A 570 5.01 -22.47 21.30
C ALA A 570 5.80 -21.47 22.17
N ARG A 571 6.90 -20.97 21.62
CA ARG A 571 7.66 -19.83 22.18
C ARG A 571 7.43 -18.58 21.32
N PRO A 572 7.53 -17.38 21.88
CA PRO A 572 7.44 -16.13 21.10
C PRO A 572 8.39 -16.10 19.89
N ASP A 573 9.60 -16.68 20.06
CA ASP A 573 10.63 -16.74 19.01
C ASP A 573 10.47 -17.87 18.01
N ASP A 574 9.55 -18.81 18.23
CA ASP A 574 9.29 -19.90 17.29
C ASP A 574 8.87 -19.32 15.93
N ASN A 575 9.35 -19.95 14.85
CA ASN A 575 8.91 -19.64 13.51
C ASN A 575 7.48 -20.13 13.27
N VAL A 576 6.67 -19.34 12.59
CA VAL A 576 5.25 -19.67 12.31
C VAL A 576 5.11 -21.00 11.57
N ILE A 577 5.99 -21.31 10.61
CA ILE A 577 5.97 -22.60 9.90
C ILE A 577 6.20 -23.76 10.87
N GLY A 578 7.14 -23.60 11.81
CA GLY A 578 7.39 -24.61 12.85
C GLY A 578 6.17 -24.86 13.73
N VAL A 579 5.42 -23.80 14.05
CA VAL A 579 4.16 -23.91 14.80
C VAL A 579 3.07 -24.60 14.00
N VAL A 580 2.92 -24.26 12.72
CA VAL A 580 1.98 -24.97 11.81
C VAL A 580 2.26 -26.48 11.82
N ARG A 581 3.53 -26.88 11.66
CA ARG A 581 3.92 -28.31 11.72
C ARG A 581 3.62 -28.94 13.08
N LYS A 582 3.80 -28.22 14.19
CA LYS A 582 3.43 -28.72 15.52
C LYS A 582 1.93 -28.96 15.63
N LEU A 583 1.10 -28.01 15.19
CA LEU A 583 -0.36 -28.16 15.19
C LEU A 583 -0.80 -29.37 14.37
N GLU A 584 -0.26 -29.53 13.15
CA GLU A 584 -0.56 -30.67 12.27
C GLU A 584 -0.07 -32.00 12.84
N THR A 585 1.16 -32.06 13.33
CA THR A 585 1.76 -33.30 13.86
C THR A 585 1.04 -33.82 15.09
N HIS A 586 0.51 -32.92 15.92
CA HIS A 586 -0.17 -33.28 17.17
C HIS A 586 -1.70 -33.24 17.03
N GLU A 587 -2.22 -32.96 15.82
CA GLU A 587 -3.67 -32.89 15.53
C GLU A 587 -4.43 -31.95 16.49
N ILE A 588 -3.81 -30.79 16.84
CA ILE A 588 -4.39 -29.80 17.73
C ILE A 588 -4.73 -28.51 16.98
N SER A 589 -5.81 -27.82 17.38
CA SER A 589 -6.27 -26.57 16.77
C SER A 589 -5.60 -25.32 17.36
N ALA A 590 -5.08 -25.41 18.59
CA ALA A 590 -4.47 -24.29 19.29
C ALA A 590 -3.37 -24.75 20.25
N MET A 591 -2.42 -23.86 20.55
CA MET A 591 -1.41 -24.04 21.59
C MET A 591 -1.10 -22.74 22.31
N PRO A 592 -0.86 -22.78 23.64
CA PRO A 592 -0.41 -21.61 24.39
C PRO A 592 1.01 -21.21 23.96
N VAL A 593 1.29 -19.92 24.04
CA VAL A 593 2.63 -19.36 23.86
C VAL A 593 3.22 -19.08 25.24
N VAL A 594 4.41 -19.64 25.50
CA VAL A 594 5.06 -19.60 26.82
C VAL A 594 6.43 -18.97 26.69
N ASP A 595 6.71 -17.99 27.55
CA ASP A 595 8.03 -17.37 27.71
C ASP A 595 8.48 -17.45 29.17
N GLY A 596 9.67 -18.03 29.41
CA GLY A 596 10.21 -18.19 30.76
C GLY A 596 9.30 -18.96 31.73
N GLY A 597 8.37 -19.79 31.23
CA GLY A 597 7.39 -20.54 32.01
C GLY A 597 6.04 -19.81 32.21
N ALA A 598 5.96 -18.54 31.87
CA ALA A 598 4.73 -17.76 31.92
C ALA A 598 3.97 -17.82 30.59
N VAL A 599 2.65 -17.86 30.64
CA VAL A 599 1.80 -17.77 29.45
C VAL A 599 1.74 -16.33 28.96
N VAL A 600 2.15 -16.10 27.71
CA VAL A 600 2.18 -14.77 27.07
C VAL A 600 1.16 -14.63 25.95
N GLY A 601 0.52 -15.71 25.52
CA GLY A 601 -0.50 -15.68 24.48
C GLY A 601 -0.94 -17.05 24.00
N VAL A 602 -1.67 -17.07 22.88
CA VAL A 602 -2.11 -18.26 22.16
C VAL A 602 -1.85 -18.10 20.67
N VAL A 603 -1.60 -19.21 20.01
CA VAL A 603 -1.62 -19.34 18.55
C VAL A 603 -2.55 -20.51 18.19
N SER A 604 -3.43 -20.29 17.20
CA SER A 604 -4.40 -21.27 16.74
C SER A 604 -4.47 -21.32 15.22
N THR A 605 -5.11 -22.37 14.70
CA THR A 605 -5.41 -22.47 13.26
C THR A 605 -6.19 -21.27 12.76
N ASP A 606 -7.11 -20.72 13.56
CA ASP A 606 -7.88 -19.52 13.23
C ASP A 606 -7.01 -18.28 13.21
N ILE A 607 -6.17 -18.08 14.23
CA ILE A 607 -5.19 -16.98 14.24
C ILE A 607 -4.27 -17.08 13.02
N LEU A 608 -3.79 -18.27 12.69
CA LEU A 608 -2.97 -18.51 11.52
C LEU A 608 -3.73 -18.19 10.23
N ALA A 609 -4.96 -18.66 10.08
CA ALA A 609 -5.80 -18.39 8.91
C ALA A 609 -6.10 -16.89 8.75
N HIS A 610 -6.24 -16.15 9.85
CA HIS A 610 -6.55 -14.73 9.84
C HIS A 610 -5.32 -13.82 9.72
N LYS A 611 -4.18 -14.22 10.30
CA LYS A 611 -2.99 -13.35 10.41
C LYS A 611 -1.83 -13.76 9.52
N THR A 612 -1.89 -14.94 8.88
CA THR A 612 -0.82 -15.44 8.01
C THR A 612 -1.34 -15.85 6.63
N LEU A 613 -0.42 -16.05 5.70
CA LEU A 613 -0.71 -16.66 4.41
C LEU A 613 -0.61 -18.20 4.51
N TYR A 614 -1.29 -18.78 5.48
CA TYR A 614 -1.23 -20.21 5.80
C TYR A 614 -1.23 -21.14 4.56
N ARG A 615 -2.08 -20.85 3.57
CA ARG A 615 -2.14 -21.62 2.32
C ARG A 615 -0.88 -21.52 1.45
N LEU A 616 -0.10 -20.42 1.56
CA LEU A 616 1.20 -20.32 0.89
C LEU A 616 2.24 -21.18 1.60
N LEU A 617 2.14 -21.30 2.92
CA LEU A 617 3.04 -22.13 3.72
C LEU A 617 2.81 -23.62 3.45
N GLN A 618 1.57 -24.05 3.26
CA GLN A 618 1.24 -25.43 2.87
C GLN A 618 1.77 -25.81 1.48
N ALA A 619 1.87 -24.87 0.55
CA ALA A 619 2.39 -25.14 -0.79
C ALA A 619 3.93 -25.27 -0.84
N GLN A 620 4.63 -24.93 0.26
CA GLN A 620 6.10 -25.02 0.39
C GLN A 620 6.53 -26.19 1.30
N ALA A 621 5.60 -26.84 2.00
CA ALA A 621 5.83 -28.04 2.81
C ALA A 621 5.54 -29.31 2.01
#